data_6a2a1774d2cb2b170b67fa5f361db8d0
#
_entry.id   6a2a1774d2cb2b170b67fa5f361db8d0
#
_cell.length_a   1.000
_cell.length_b   1.000
_cell.length_c   1.000
_cell.angle_alpha   90.00
_cell.angle_beta   90.00
_cell.angle_gamma   90.00
#
_symmetry.space_group_name_H-M   'P 1'
#
loop_
_entity.id
_entity.type
_entity.pdbx_description
1 polymer ?
#
loop_
_entity_poly.entity_id
_entity_poly.type
_entity_poly.pdbx_seq_one_letter_code
_entity_poly.pdbx_strand_id
1 'polypeptide(L)'
;MKPEDNTIPESAFNSFFIKHNSDLHTYGFKEWVFYPGMLFHDTEAWWTDNGLRPTPHEGIDLCFYRDNTGQVRRIENGVKIPVMYTGDIVHIHDDFLGKSIYVRHNIKDKSGNALHTIYGHTIPRNRHDTGKRAREGDIIAEIAALSENSKILPHIHITMAWIPETLSCKKLNWETIGNPRLVTLCNPLEYIDSRQEVS
;
A
#
# COMPACT_ATOMS: atom_id res chain seq x y z
N MET A 1 21.32 -16.10 9.73
CA MET A 1 21.12 -16.91 8.51
C MET A 1 19.80 -16.42 7.93
N LYS A 2 19.83 -15.64 6.84
CA LYS A 2 18.61 -15.25 6.14
C LYS A 2 17.93 -16.52 5.64
N PRO A 3 16.60 -16.69 5.78
CA PRO A 3 15.91 -17.84 5.19
C PRO A 3 16.04 -17.71 3.68
N GLU A 4 16.72 -18.67 3.07
CA GLU A 4 16.78 -18.80 1.62
C GLU A 4 15.39 -19.13 1.06
N ASP A 5 15.06 -18.48 -0.05
CA ASP A 5 14.00 -18.79 -1.02
C ASP A 5 12.53 -18.60 -0.61
N ASN A 6 12.17 -17.35 -0.35
CA ASN A 6 10.87 -16.78 -0.79
C ASN A 6 11.17 -15.38 -1.31
N THR A 7 11.82 -15.28 -2.45
CA THR A 7 12.23 -13.97 -2.99
C THR A 7 11.05 -13.29 -3.65
N ILE A 8 10.32 -12.50 -2.85
CA ILE A 8 9.50 -11.44 -3.43
C ILE A 8 10.50 -10.50 -4.13
N PRO A 9 10.37 -10.26 -5.44
CA PRO A 9 11.28 -9.37 -6.14
C PRO A 9 11.11 -7.92 -5.67
N GLU A 10 12.15 -7.12 -5.75
CA GLU A 10 12.03 -5.67 -5.56
C GLU A 10 11.07 -5.09 -6.61
N SER A 11 10.17 -4.20 -6.19
CA SER A 11 9.20 -3.53 -7.06
C SER A 11 9.72 -2.16 -7.47
N ALA A 12 9.54 -1.80 -8.73
CA ALA A 12 9.79 -0.45 -9.23
C ALA A 12 8.63 0.54 -8.90
N PHE A 13 7.91 0.30 -7.81
CA PHE A 13 6.71 1.07 -7.41
C PHE A 13 6.98 2.56 -7.34
N ASN A 14 8.06 3.00 -6.66
CA ASN A 14 8.38 4.42 -6.53
C ASN A 14 8.66 5.06 -7.89
N SER A 15 9.36 4.37 -8.77
CA SER A 15 9.65 4.86 -10.12
C SER A 15 8.37 5.08 -10.92
N PHE A 16 7.41 4.15 -10.85
CA PHE A 16 6.10 4.31 -11.49
C PHE A 16 5.26 5.38 -10.80
N PHE A 17 5.27 5.41 -9.46
CA PHE A 17 4.50 6.39 -8.68
C PHE A 17 4.93 7.83 -9.03
N ILE A 18 6.24 8.10 -9.06
CA ILE A 18 6.80 9.40 -9.47
C ILE A 18 6.44 9.71 -10.91
N LYS A 19 6.66 8.76 -11.85
CA LYS A 19 6.39 8.95 -13.28
C LYS A 19 4.95 9.35 -13.58
N HIS A 20 3.99 8.83 -12.84
CA HIS A 20 2.57 9.04 -13.09
C HIS A 20 1.98 10.26 -12.37
N ASN A 21 2.73 10.86 -11.43
CA ASN A 21 2.28 11.98 -10.60
C ASN A 21 3.16 13.21 -10.84
N SER A 22 2.65 14.15 -11.65
CA SER A 22 3.39 15.33 -12.12
C SER A 22 3.98 16.19 -11.01
N ASP A 23 3.29 16.31 -9.88
CA ASP A 23 3.73 17.14 -8.76
C ASP A 23 4.99 16.60 -8.11
N LEU A 24 5.07 15.26 -7.94
CA LEU A 24 6.28 14.59 -7.48
C LEU A 24 7.45 14.77 -8.46
N HIS A 25 7.15 14.80 -9.75
CA HIS A 25 8.14 15.05 -10.78
C HIS A 25 8.59 16.51 -10.79
N THR A 26 7.65 17.45 -10.63
CA THR A 26 7.92 18.91 -10.70
C THR A 26 8.80 19.39 -9.54
N TYR A 27 8.53 18.96 -8.32
CA TYR A 27 9.32 19.31 -7.14
C TYR A 27 10.52 18.39 -6.93
N GLY A 28 10.54 17.26 -7.63
CA GLY A 28 11.53 16.20 -7.49
C GLY A 28 11.31 15.40 -6.21
N PHE A 29 11.11 14.10 -6.37
CA PHE A 29 11.00 13.16 -5.26
C PHE A 29 12.39 12.66 -4.88
N LYS A 30 12.79 12.84 -3.63
CA LYS A 30 14.04 12.31 -3.10
C LYS A 30 13.80 11.00 -2.33
N GLU A 31 12.90 11.04 -1.33
CA GLU A 31 12.63 9.92 -0.44
C GLU A 31 11.27 10.06 0.25
N TRP A 32 10.67 8.94 0.67
CA TRP A 32 9.54 8.95 1.59
C TRP A 32 9.98 9.35 3.00
N VAL A 33 9.11 10.06 3.71
CA VAL A 33 9.29 10.46 5.10
C VAL A 33 8.19 9.83 5.93
N PHE A 34 8.58 9.09 6.97
CA PHE A 34 7.66 8.41 7.87
C PHE A 34 7.73 9.02 9.27
N TYR A 35 6.58 9.20 9.86
CA TYR A 35 6.40 9.55 11.26
C TYR A 35 5.91 8.34 12.05
N PRO A 36 6.03 8.33 13.41
CA PRO A 36 5.50 7.27 14.25
C PRO A 36 4.06 6.93 13.91
N GLY A 37 3.72 5.67 13.76
CA GLY A 37 2.40 5.19 13.36
C GLY A 37 2.21 4.93 11.86
N MET A 38 3.18 5.29 11.00
CA MET A 38 3.08 5.10 9.54
C MET A 38 3.75 3.81 9.06
N LEU A 39 4.60 3.21 9.86
CA LEU A 39 5.37 2.04 9.49
C LEU A 39 4.64 0.74 9.81
N PHE A 40 5.10 -0.32 9.17
CA PHE A 40 4.64 -1.68 9.40
C PHE A 40 4.83 -2.08 10.87
N HIS A 41 3.78 -2.61 11.49
CA HIS A 41 3.69 -3.00 12.89
C HIS A 41 3.74 -1.86 13.91
N ASP A 42 3.69 -0.60 13.47
CA ASP A 42 3.50 0.52 14.40
C ASP A 42 2.17 0.40 15.15
N THR A 43 2.16 0.84 16.38
CA THR A 43 0.97 0.81 17.26
C THR A 43 0.35 2.18 17.46
N GLU A 44 1.05 3.25 17.11
CA GLU A 44 0.55 4.61 17.15
C GLU A 44 -0.45 4.87 16.00
N ALA A 45 -1.36 5.81 16.23
CA ALA A 45 -2.27 6.33 15.21
C ALA A 45 -1.81 7.75 14.83
N TRP A 46 -0.99 7.88 13.78
CA TRP A 46 -0.34 9.13 13.37
C TRP A 46 -1.31 10.29 13.05
N TRP A 47 -2.58 9.98 12.85
CA TRP A 47 -3.65 10.97 12.55
C TRP A 47 -4.37 11.50 13.80
N THR A 48 -3.95 11.10 15.01
CA THR A 48 -4.51 11.55 16.29
C THR A 48 -3.42 11.91 17.27
N ASP A 49 -3.71 12.85 18.16
CA ASP A 49 -2.79 13.18 19.25
C ASP A 49 -2.76 12.03 20.28
N ASN A 50 -1.62 11.33 20.39
CA ASN A 50 -1.37 10.21 21.32
C ASN A 50 -2.36 9.02 21.18
N GLY A 51 -2.94 8.84 19.99
CA GLY A 51 -3.81 7.70 19.72
C GLY A 51 -3.03 6.41 19.52
N LEU A 52 -3.66 5.28 19.90
CA LEU A 52 -3.18 3.94 19.58
C LEU A 52 -4.11 3.27 18.59
N ARG A 53 -3.54 2.44 17.71
CA ARG A 53 -4.31 1.54 16.84
C ARG A 53 -4.87 0.38 17.66
N PRO A 54 -6.05 -0.16 17.32
CA PRO A 54 -6.59 -1.36 17.97
C PRO A 54 -5.76 -2.62 17.65
N THR A 55 -5.07 -2.62 16.52
CA THR A 55 -4.15 -3.66 16.04
C THR A 55 -2.87 -3.02 15.53
N PRO A 56 -1.72 -3.72 15.56
CA PRO A 56 -0.52 -3.24 14.88
C PRO A 56 -0.80 -2.96 13.39
N HIS A 57 -0.13 -1.96 12.85
CA HIS A 57 -0.32 -1.52 11.46
C HIS A 57 -0.02 -2.64 10.47
N GLU A 58 -0.99 -3.00 9.64
CA GLU A 58 -0.92 -4.12 8.70
C GLU A 58 -0.08 -3.82 7.45
N GLY A 59 0.38 -2.60 7.30
CA GLY A 59 1.13 -2.14 6.13
C GLY A 59 1.95 -0.89 6.41
N ILE A 60 2.03 -0.03 5.41
CA ILE A 60 2.68 1.29 5.50
C ILE A 60 1.74 2.36 4.96
N ASP A 61 1.84 3.57 5.50
CA ASP A 61 1.09 4.74 5.03
C ASP A 61 2.06 5.70 4.31
N LEU A 62 1.91 5.86 3.00
CA LEU A 62 2.68 6.81 2.20
C LEU A 62 1.91 8.13 2.12
N CYS A 63 2.37 9.13 2.86
CA CYS A 63 1.76 10.45 2.97
C CYS A 63 2.76 11.56 2.67
N PHE A 64 3.97 11.47 3.22
CA PHE A 64 4.97 12.53 3.15
C PHE A 64 6.19 12.09 2.35
N TYR A 65 6.78 13.05 1.64
CA TYR A 65 8.03 12.85 0.92
C TYR A 65 8.93 14.08 1.06
N ARG A 66 10.24 13.88 0.96
CA ARG A 66 11.22 14.96 0.85
C ARG A 66 11.47 15.25 -0.62
N ASP A 67 11.40 16.51 -0.99
CA ASP A 67 11.74 16.95 -2.34
C ASP A 67 13.25 17.17 -2.53
N ASN A 68 13.65 17.49 -3.75
CA ASN A 68 15.07 17.75 -4.07
C ASN A 68 15.63 19.03 -3.43
N THR A 69 14.77 19.89 -2.87
CA THR A 69 15.19 21.08 -2.11
C THR A 69 15.39 20.79 -0.63
N GLY A 70 15.03 19.57 -0.18
CA GLY A 70 15.08 19.14 1.22
C GLY A 70 13.80 19.46 2.01
N GLN A 71 12.77 20.03 1.37
CA GLN A 71 11.51 20.30 2.02
C GLN A 71 10.66 19.03 2.12
N VAL A 72 9.99 18.84 3.26
CA VAL A 72 8.98 17.80 3.43
C VAL A 72 7.67 18.30 2.84
N ARG A 73 7.13 17.52 1.92
CA ARG A 73 5.82 17.74 1.28
C ARG A 73 4.91 16.56 1.58
N ARG A 74 3.63 16.74 1.33
CA ARG A 74 2.63 15.67 1.39
C ARG A 74 2.10 15.37 -0.01
N ILE A 75 1.58 14.17 -0.17
CA ILE A 75 0.79 13.82 -1.36
C ILE A 75 -0.62 14.39 -1.22
N GLU A 76 -1.27 14.62 -2.36
CA GLU A 76 -2.58 15.26 -2.40
C GLU A 76 -3.67 14.27 -2.86
N ASN A 77 -4.94 14.67 -2.73
CA ASN A 77 -6.07 13.93 -3.28
C ASN A 77 -5.89 13.66 -4.78
N GLY A 78 -6.34 12.52 -5.26
CA GLY A 78 -6.30 12.17 -6.68
C GLY A 78 -4.93 11.74 -7.21
N VAL A 79 -3.93 11.60 -6.33
CA VAL A 79 -2.64 11.01 -6.70
C VAL A 79 -2.86 9.58 -7.21
N LYS A 80 -2.27 9.26 -8.36
CA LYS A 80 -2.43 8.00 -9.07
C LYS A 80 -1.61 6.89 -8.43
N ILE A 81 -2.22 5.71 -8.30
CA ILE A 81 -1.63 4.56 -7.64
C ILE A 81 -1.30 3.49 -8.68
N PRO A 82 0.00 3.22 -8.94
CA PRO A 82 0.43 2.12 -9.79
C PRO A 82 0.41 0.78 -9.03
N VAL A 83 0.24 -0.30 -9.78
CA VAL A 83 0.37 -1.66 -9.24
C VAL A 83 1.85 -2.00 -9.04
N MET A 84 2.19 -2.59 -7.88
CA MET A 84 3.55 -3.03 -7.53
C MET A 84 4.05 -4.18 -8.39
N TYR A 85 3.20 -5.16 -8.68
CA TYR A 85 3.53 -6.34 -9.47
C TYR A 85 2.37 -6.70 -10.38
N THR A 86 2.64 -7.32 -11.53
CA THR A 86 1.59 -7.87 -12.37
C THR A 86 0.73 -8.87 -11.60
N GLY A 87 -0.59 -8.74 -11.67
CA GLY A 87 -1.52 -9.59 -10.94
C GLY A 87 -2.96 -9.45 -11.39
N ASP A 88 -3.84 -10.18 -10.71
CA ASP A 88 -5.28 -10.14 -10.97
C ASP A 88 -5.98 -9.42 -9.81
N ILE A 89 -6.84 -8.46 -10.10
CA ILE A 89 -7.69 -7.80 -9.08
C ILE A 89 -8.74 -8.83 -8.66
N VAL A 90 -8.60 -9.34 -7.44
CA VAL A 90 -9.43 -10.45 -6.94
C VAL A 90 -10.58 -9.98 -6.05
N HIS A 91 -10.46 -8.79 -5.46
CA HIS A 91 -11.48 -8.21 -4.61
C HIS A 91 -11.35 -6.69 -4.53
N ILE A 92 -12.48 -6.02 -4.37
CA ILE A 92 -12.56 -4.59 -4.03
C ILE A 92 -13.57 -4.49 -2.89
N HIS A 93 -13.16 -3.87 -1.79
CA HIS A 93 -13.97 -3.76 -0.58
C HIS A 93 -14.05 -2.29 -0.14
N ASP A 94 -15.19 -1.88 0.41
CA ASP A 94 -15.33 -0.54 0.99
C ASP A 94 -14.50 -0.46 2.28
N ASP A 95 -13.74 0.62 2.44
CA ASP A 95 -13.06 0.96 3.67
C ASP A 95 -13.51 2.34 4.20
N PHE A 96 -13.00 2.76 5.36
CA PHE A 96 -13.49 3.96 6.03
C PHE A 96 -13.09 5.29 5.33
N LEU A 97 -12.16 5.27 4.38
CA LEU A 97 -11.76 6.44 3.59
C LEU A 97 -12.01 6.30 2.09
N GLY A 98 -12.50 5.13 1.65
CA GLY A 98 -12.71 4.87 0.23
C GLY A 98 -12.91 3.38 -0.04
N LYS A 99 -12.04 2.82 -0.88
CA LYS A 99 -12.03 1.38 -1.18
C LYS A 99 -10.63 0.80 -1.05
N SER A 100 -10.59 -0.48 -0.69
CA SER A 100 -9.39 -1.30 -0.70
C SER A 100 -9.40 -2.24 -1.89
N ILE A 101 -8.33 -2.23 -2.69
CA ILE A 101 -8.14 -3.07 -3.88
C ILE A 101 -7.16 -4.18 -3.54
N TYR A 102 -7.57 -5.42 -3.74
CA TYR A 102 -6.76 -6.62 -3.50
C TYR A 102 -6.27 -7.18 -4.83
N VAL A 103 -4.95 -7.18 -5.02
CA VAL A 103 -4.30 -7.72 -6.22
C VAL A 103 -3.54 -8.98 -5.85
N ARG A 104 -3.91 -10.12 -6.46
CA ARG A 104 -3.21 -11.39 -6.30
C ARG A 104 -2.14 -11.53 -7.37
N HIS A 105 -0.92 -11.81 -6.96
CA HIS A 105 0.23 -12.02 -7.83
C HIS A 105 0.53 -13.50 -8.07
N ASN A 106 1.18 -13.81 -9.18
CA ASN A 106 1.68 -15.17 -9.46
C ASN A 106 3.05 -15.41 -8.78
N ILE A 107 3.12 -15.06 -7.49
CA ILE A 107 4.28 -15.26 -6.62
C ILE A 107 3.77 -16.08 -5.44
N LYS A 108 4.45 -17.19 -5.11
CA LYS A 108 4.03 -18.10 -4.05
C LYS A 108 5.12 -18.30 -3.03
N ASP A 109 4.72 -18.44 -1.76
CA ASP A 109 5.61 -18.90 -0.70
C ASP A 109 5.81 -20.43 -0.75
N LYS A 110 6.68 -20.95 0.15
CA LYS A 110 6.96 -22.39 0.25
C LYS A 110 5.73 -23.24 0.61
N SER A 111 4.73 -22.62 1.22
CA SER A 111 3.46 -23.27 1.60
C SER A 111 2.43 -23.21 0.47
N GLY A 112 2.74 -22.55 -0.66
CA GLY A 112 1.84 -22.37 -1.79
C GLY A 112 0.86 -21.21 -1.62
N ASN A 113 1.00 -20.36 -0.58
CA ASN A 113 0.21 -19.16 -0.42
C ASN A 113 0.58 -18.15 -1.50
N ALA A 114 -0.41 -17.45 -2.05
CA ALA A 114 -0.17 -16.43 -3.06
C ALA A 114 0.13 -15.07 -2.42
N LEU A 115 1.10 -14.34 -2.97
CA LEU A 115 1.34 -12.96 -2.60
C LEU A 115 0.16 -12.08 -3.05
N HIS A 116 -0.31 -11.24 -2.15
CA HIS A 116 -1.27 -10.19 -2.44
C HIS A 116 -0.69 -8.84 -2.03
N THR A 117 -1.00 -7.81 -2.83
CA THR A 117 -0.84 -6.42 -2.42
C THR A 117 -2.22 -5.80 -2.27
N ILE A 118 -2.46 -5.09 -1.18
CA ILE A 118 -3.71 -4.41 -0.87
C ILE A 118 -3.43 -2.90 -0.87
N TYR A 119 -4.21 -2.16 -1.64
CA TYR A 119 -4.15 -0.71 -1.74
C TYR A 119 -5.39 -0.13 -1.09
N GLY A 120 -5.23 0.44 0.11
CA GLY A 120 -6.31 1.04 0.90
C GLY A 120 -6.52 2.52 0.58
N HIS A 121 -7.70 3.03 0.95
CA HIS A 121 -8.08 4.45 0.88
C HIS A 121 -8.13 5.00 -0.54
N THR A 122 -8.64 4.21 -1.49
CA THR A 122 -8.56 4.48 -2.92
C THR A 122 -9.92 4.70 -3.57
N ILE A 123 -9.89 5.33 -4.74
CA ILE A 123 -10.98 5.33 -5.72
C ILE A 123 -10.51 4.49 -6.91
N PRO A 124 -11.05 3.28 -7.12
CA PRO A 124 -10.69 2.43 -8.25
C PRO A 124 -11.01 3.10 -9.59
N ARG A 125 -10.17 2.89 -10.60
CA ARG A 125 -10.44 3.37 -11.96
C ARG A 125 -11.34 2.37 -12.69
N ASN A 126 -12.32 2.87 -13.47
CA ASN A 126 -13.37 2.09 -14.16
C ASN A 126 -12.90 0.91 -15.02
N ARG A 127 -11.62 0.86 -15.41
CA ARG A 127 -11.03 -0.25 -16.17
C ARG A 127 -10.50 -1.40 -15.31
N HIS A 128 -10.46 -1.20 -14.00
CA HIS A 128 -9.81 -2.09 -13.04
C HIS A 128 -10.82 -2.60 -12.02
N ASP A 129 -11.77 -3.43 -12.51
CA ASP A 129 -12.75 -4.12 -11.67
C ASP A 129 -12.23 -5.51 -11.27
N THR A 130 -12.93 -6.13 -10.32
CA THR A 130 -12.67 -7.52 -9.92
C THR A 130 -12.69 -8.45 -11.14
N GLY A 131 -11.69 -9.33 -11.22
CA GLY A 131 -11.47 -10.26 -12.33
C GLY A 131 -10.61 -9.69 -13.47
N LYS A 132 -10.18 -8.43 -13.39
CA LYS A 132 -9.27 -7.83 -14.36
C LYS A 132 -7.82 -8.02 -13.98
N ARG A 133 -6.98 -8.21 -15.00
CA ARG A 133 -5.53 -8.25 -14.84
C ARG A 133 -4.98 -6.83 -14.91
N ALA A 134 -4.07 -6.52 -13.98
CA ALA A 134 -3.26 -5.32 -13.97
C ALA A 134 -1.78 -5.70 -14.16
N ARG A 135 -1.06 -4.96 -15.00
CA ARG A 135 0.37 -5.11 -15.20
C ARG A 135 1.11 -4.22 -14.21
N GLU A 136 2.29 -4.60 -13.82
CA GLU A 136 3.19 -3.75 -13.04
C GLU A 136 3.26 -2.34 -13.64
N GLY A 137 3.07 -1.31 -12.80
CA GLY A 137 3.04 0.09 -13.21
C GLY A 137 1.70 0.58 -13.80
N ASP A 138 0.72 -0.29 -14.07
CA ASP A 138 -0.62 0.15 -14.47
C ASP A 138 -1.27 0.94 -13.33
N ILE A 139 -1.93 2.07 -13.69
CA ILE A 139 -2.67 2.87 -12.70
C ILE A 139 -4.02 2.24 -12.43
N ILE A 140 -4.20 1.67 -11.24
CA ILE A 140 -5.43 0.98 -10.84
C ILE A 140 -6.41 1.86 -10.07
N ALA A 141 -5.90 2.90 -9.42
CA ALA A 141 -6.71 3.77 -8.57
C ALA A 141 -6.11 5.18 -8.46
N GLU A 142 -6.84 6.01 -7.75
CA GLU A 142 -6.37 7.31 -7.23
C GLU A 142 -6.63 7.35 -5.72
N ILE A 143 -5.86 8.15 -4.98
CA ILE A 143 -6.12 8.39 -3.55
C ILE A 143 -7.49 9.01 -3.40
N ALA A 144 -8.28 8.49 -2.47
CA ALA A 144 -9.63 8.99 -2.21
C ALA A 144 -9.60 10.46 -1.74
N ALA A 145 -10.51 11.25 -2.28
CA ALA A 145 -10.67 12.62 -1.82
C ALA A 145 -11.27 12.63 -0.42
N LEU A 146 -10.54 13.22 0.52
CA LEU A 146 -11.01 13.43 1.88
C LEU A 146 -11.75 14.77 1.98
N SER A 147 -12.71 14.87 2.90
CA SER A 147 -13.38 16.13 3.19
C SER A 147 -12.38 17.15 3.74
N GLU A 148 -12.62 18.46 3.50
CA GLU A 148 -11.78 19.54 4.01
C GLU A 148 -11.67 19.53 5.55
N ASN A 149 -12.64 18.96 6.23
CA ASN A 149 -12.67 18.84 7.70
C ASN A 149 -12.05 17.51 8.21
N SER A 150 -11.49 16.68 7.33
CA SER A 150 -10.83 15.46 7.75
C SER A 150 -9.55 15.76 8.52
N LYS A 151 -9.40 15.15 9.69
CA LYS A 151 -8.13 15.17 10.44
C LYS A 151 -7.09 14.25 9.82
N ILE A 152 -7.53 13.29 9.02
CA ILE A 152 -6.64 12.35 8.32
C ILE A 152 -6.20 13.01 7.02
N LEU A 153 -4.92 13.03 6.75
CA LEU A 153 -4.36 13.54 5.51
C LEU A 153 -4.50 12.53 4.37
N PRO A 154 -4.54 12.97 3.10
CA PRO A 154 -4.48 12.09 1.96
C PRO A 154 -3.24 11.19 2.03
N HIS A 155 -3.44 9.89 1.93
CA HIS A 155 -2.36 8.90 1.94
C HIS A 155 -2.79 7.62 1.22
N ILE A 156 -1.85 6.82 0.82
CA ILE A 156 -2.08 5.45 0.38
C ILE A 156 -1.60 4.50 1.47
N HIS A 157 -2.50 3.59 1.90
CA HIS A 157 -2.12 2.45 2.72
C HIS A 157 -1.76 1.27 1.81
N ILE A 158 -0.57 0.71 1.99
CA ILE A 158 -0.10 -0.46 1.25
C ILE A 158 0.17 -1.60 2.22
N THR A 159 -0.50 -2.74 2.00
CA THR A 159 -0.24 -3.99 2.72
C THR A 159 0.25 -5.05 1.74
N MET A 160 1.22 -5.85 2.15
CA MET A 160 1.63 -7.06 1.46
C MET A 160 1.37 -8.28 2.34
N ALA A 161 0.76 -9.32 1.79
CA ALA A 161 0.38 -10.51 2.55
C ALA A 161 0.49 -11.79 1.73
N TRP A 162 0.97 -12.86 2.37
CA TRP A 162 0.78 -14.23 1.90
C TRP A 162 -0.58 -14.72 2.32
N ILE A 163 -1.44 -15.02 1.35
CA ILE A 163 -2.83 -15.46 1.59
C ILE A 163 -3.01 -16.87 1.03
N PRO A 164 -3.51 -17.82 1.86
CA PRO A 164 -3.81 -19.17 1.41
C PRO A 164 -4.85 -19.19 0.29
N GLU A 165 -4.64 -20.02 -0.73
CA GLU A 165 -5.61 -20.19 -1.83
C GLU A 165 -6.97 -20.74 -1.37
N THR A 166 -7.00 -21.37 -0.20
CA THR A 166 -8.24 -21.86 0.45
C THR A 166 -9.09 -20.75 1.02
N LEU A 167 -8.52 -19.56 1.25
CA LEU A 167 -9.26 -18.40 1.73
C LEU A 167 -9.97 -17.72 0.57
N SER A 168 -11.30 -17.68 0.63
CA SER A 168 -12.11 -17.04 -0.42
C SER A 168 -11.83 -15.55 -0.51
N CYS A 169 -11.53 -15.03 -1.69
CA CYS A 169 -11.31 -13.61 -1.93
C CYS A 169 -12.50 -12.74 -1.48
N LYS A 170 -13.73 -13.26 -1.53
CA LYS A 170 -14.94 -12.54 -1.06
C LYS A 170 -14.97 -12.29 0.45
N LYS A 171 -14.11 -12.95 1.22
CA LYS A 171 -13.98 -12.79 2.68
C LYS A 171 -12.83 -11.86 3.07
N LEU A 172 -12.09 -11.33 2.09
CA LEU A 172 -10.99 -10.43 2.36
C LEU A 172 -11.52 -9.06 2.81
N ASN A 173 -11.15 -8.67 4.00
CA ASN A 173 -11.40 -7.38 4.62
C ASN A 173 -10.29 -7.12 5.65
N TRP A 174 -10.28 -5.96 6.28
CA TRP A 174 -9.24 -5.60 7.25
C TRP A 174 -9.20 -6.52 8.48
N GLU A 175 -10.34 -7.03 8.95
CA GLU A 175 -10.38 -8.01 10.03
C GLU A 175 -9.67 -9.33 9.64
N THR A 176 -9.91 -9.79 8.41
CA THR A 176 -9.25 -11.01 7.88
C THR A 176 -7.75 -10.77 7.69
N ILE A 177 -7.35 -9.62 7.16
CA ILE A 177 -5.95 -9.27 6.91
C ILE A 177 -5.18 -9.07 8.23
N GLY A 178 -5.77 -8.46 9.23
CA GLY A 178 -5.18 -8.30 10.56
C GLY A 178 -5.13 -9.60 11.40
N ASN A 179 -5.65 -10.72 10.88
CA ASN A 179 -5.67 -11.98 11.63
C ASN A 179 -4.45 -12.87 11.28
N PRO A 180 -3.44 -12.97 12.18
CA PRO A 180 -2.20 -13.72 11.90
C PRO A 180 -2.40 -15.25 11.81
N ARG A 181 -3.60 -15.75 12.14
CA ARG A 181 -3.94 -17.18 11.93
C ARG A 181 -4.41 -17.47 10.51
N LEU A 182 -4.79 -16.46 9.76
CA LEU A 182 -5.35 -16.58 8.41
C LEU A 182 -4.36 -16.14 7.34
N VAL A 183 -3.55 -15.12 7.61
CA VAL A 183 -2.60 -14.55 6.64
C VAL A 183 -1.26 -14.27 7.30
N THR A 184 -0.20 -14.19 6.48
CA THR A 184 1.12 -13.76 6.93
C THR A 184 1.45 -12.43 6.26
N LEU A 185 1.59 -11.38 7.07
CA LEU A 185 1.94 -10.06 6.58
C LEU A 185 3.44 -9.95 6.28
N CYS A 186 3.78 -9.14 5.29
CA CYS A 186 5.14 -8.77 4.92
C CYS A 186 5.30 -7.26 5.03
N ASN A 187 6.49 -6.79 5.44
CA ASN A 187 6.79 -5.37 5.45
C ASN A 187 6.98 -4.85 4.01
N PRO A 188 6.09 -3.99 3.49
CA PRO A 188 6.19 -3.51 2.10
C PRO A 188 7.49 -2.75 1.80
N LEU A 189 8.10 -2.09 2.80
CA LEU A 189 9.34 -1.34 2.62
C LEU A 189 10.55 -2.21 2.26
N GLU A 190 10.50 -3.50 2.51
CA GLU A 190 11.57 -4.42 2.12
C GLU A 190 11.58 -4.71 0.61
N TYR A 191 10.50 -4.33 -0.10
CA TYR A 191 10.26 -4.69 -1.49
C TYR A 191 9.97 -3.49 -2.41
N ILE A 192 9.73 -2.32 -1.85
CA ILE A 192 9.66 -1.07 -2.60
C ILE A 192 11.10 -0.57 -2.80
N ASP A 193 11.46 -0.20 -4.03
CA ASP A 193 12.76 0.38 -4.37
C ASP A 193 13.11 1.51 -3.38
N SER A 194 14.23 1.33 -2.68
CA SER A 194 14.55 2.05 -1.45
C SER A 194 14.93 3.51 -1.65
N ARG A 195 13.99 4.40 -1.40
CA ARG A 195 14.22 5.81 -1.12
C ARG A 195 13.35 6.21 0.05
N GLN A 196 13.88 6.08 1.27
CA GLN A 196 13.11 6.30 2.49
C GLN A 196 13.96 6.89 3.61
N GLU A 197 13.35 7.80 4.38
CA GLU A 197 13.87 8.29 5.66
C GLU A 197 12.84 8.00 6.75
N VAL A 198 13.29 7.42 7.85
CA VAL A 198 12.50 7.20 9.07
C VAL A 198 12.95 8.22 10.10
N SER A 199 12.07 9.08 10.54
CA SER A 199 12.32 10.13 11.53
C SER A 199 11.79 9.78 12.91
#